data_633e283e894e0eb72a288b10298e8939
#
_entry.id   633e283e894e0eb72a288b10298e8939
#
_cell.length_a   1.000
_cell.length_b   1.000
_cell.length_c   1.000
_cell.angle_alpha   90.00
_cell.angle_beta   90.00
_cell.angle_gamma   90.00
#
_symmetry.space_group_name_H-M   'P 1'
#
loop_
_entity.id
_entity.type
_entity.pdbx_description
1 polymer ?
#
loop_
_entity_poly.entity_id
_entity_poly.type
_entity_poly.pdbx_seq_one_letter_code
_entity_poly.pdbx_strand_id
1 'polypeptide(L)'
;MQKCIDSINRLNNKPILGIIPGTIPSPLVGFLIDFYYKNDITSFAFDFQGRIHKNYEVQIRAMITKILELDISNESFLYSCNTQRGKVSKGSTIIKGNDIAVYNYGFDVMGDSHVKSKWPPDVARKLNERAGNDLNIRLFNSDDYGHYKFSDLDAIKKMYPFNETAITLDCFDPAIIKQRATDSQKLFNTERVGLELMKYKHMLNRSESTYEYINTKEQIRDSLDKFRVYRSNLDKLL
;
A
#
# COMPACT_ATOMS: atom_id res chain seq x y z
N MET A 1 -24.10 -14.32 4.96
CA MET A 1 -23.61 -12.94 5.05
C MET A 1 -24.58 -12.03 5.79
N GLN A 2 -25.88 -11.93 5.42
CA GLN A 2 -26.87 -11.07 6.12
C GLN A 2 -26.92 -11.28 7.64
N LYS A 3 -27.03 -12.53 8.11
CA LYS A 3 -27.03 -12.85 9.55
C LYS A 3 -25.80 -12.33 10.30
N CYS A 4 -24.65 -12.28 9.65
CA CYS A 4 -23.44 -11.73 10.26
C CYS A 4 -23.54 -10.21 10.42
N ILE A 5 -24.04 -9.50 9.39
CA ILE A 5 -24.25 -8.05 9.42
C ILE A 5 -25.25 -7.70 10.53
N ASP A 6 -26.39 -8.40 10.60
CA ASP A 6 -27.41 -8.19 11.63
C ASP A 6 -26.84 -8.40 13.04
N SER A 7 -26.00 -9.41 13.23
CA SER A 7 -25.34 -9.67 14.51
C SER A 7 -24.32 -8.60 14.87
N ILE A 8 -23.51 -8.15 13.92
CA ILE A 8 -22.52 -7.08 14.13
C ILE A 8 -23.21 -5.76 14.47
N ASN A 9 -24.26 -5.39 13.75
CA ASN A 9 -25.02 -4.16 13.98
C ASN A 9 -25.68 -4.11 15.37
N ARG A 10 -26.01 -5.28 15.94
CA ARG A 10 -26.54 -5.35 17.33
C ARG A 10 -25.45 -5.18 18.39
N LEU A 11 -24.21 -5.54 18.09
CA LEU A 11 -23.10 -5.62 19.06
C LEU A 11 -22.11 -4.48 18.94
N ASN A 12 -22.13 -3.74 17.83
CA ASN A 12 -21.09 -2.79 17.50
C ASN A 12 -21.69 -1.53 16.83
N ASN A 13 -21.32 -0.37 17.35
CA ASN A 13 -21.65 0.94 16.79
C ASN A 13 -20.52 1.53 15.91
N LYS A 14 -19.50 0.74 15.59
CA LYS A 14 -18.39 1.19 14.74
C LYS A 14 -18.72 0.95 13.27
N PRO A 15 -18.15 1.75 12.36
CA PRO A 15 -18.29 1.53 10.92
C PRO A 15 -17.85 0.11 10.52
N ILE A 16 -18.59 -0.50 9.60
CA ILE A 16 -18.28 -1.81 9.03
C ILE A 16 -17.65 -1.60 7.66
N LEU A 17 -16.55 -2.32 7.39
CA LEU A 17 -15.95 -2.39 6.06
C LEU A 17 -16.41 -3.65 5.34
N GLY A 18 -16.91 -3.49 4.12
CA GLY A 18 -17.20 -4.60 3.22
C GLY A 18 -15.90 -5.18 2.67
N ILE A 19 -15.62 -6.48 2.90
CA ILE A 19 -14.39 -7.11 2.41
C ILE A 19 -14.60 -7.62 0.98
N ILE A 20 -13.71 -7.22 0.08
CA ILE A 20 -13.65 -7.68 -1.31
C ILE A 20 -12.38 -8.52 -1.48
N PRO A 21 -12.48 -9.87 -1.54
CA PRO A 21 -11.32 -10.72 -1.77
C PRO A 21 -10.79 -10.54 -3.19
N GLY A 22 -9.47 -10.33 -3.35
CA GLY A 22 -8.85 -10.16 -4.67
C GLY A 22 -9.04 -11.37 -5.61
N THR A 23 -9.25 -12.56 -5.05
CA THR A 23 -9.50 -13.79 -5.82
C THR A 23 -10.94 -13.98 -6.29
N ILE A 24 -11.86 -13.08 -5.92
CA ILE A 24 -13.24 -13.15 -6.39
C ILE A 24 -13.27 -12.99 -7.92
N PRO A 25 -14.08 -13.75 -8.67
CA PRO A 25 -14.29 -13.50 -10.10
C PRO A 25 -14.79 -12.06 -10.32
N SER A 26 -14.18 -11.34 -11.27
CA SER A 26 -14.49 -9.92 -11.51
C SER A 26 -15.97 -9.60 -11.74
N PRO A 27 -16.78 -10.46 -12.44
CA PRO A 27 -18.21 -10.19 -12.58
C PRO A 27 -18.98 -10.22 -11.25
N LEU A 28 -18.47 -10.90 -10.23
CA LEU A 28 -19.12 -10.99 -8.92
C LEU A 28 -18.77 -9.80 -8.00
N VAL A 29 -17.75 -9.01 -8.33
CA VAL A 29 -17.37 -7.82 -7.54
C VAL A 29 -18.53 -6.83 -7.44
N GLY A 30 -19.18 -6.52 -8.57
CA GLY A 30 -20.33 -5.62 -8.61
C GLY A 30 -21.49 -6.12 -7.74
N PHE A 31 -21.84 -7.41 -7.84
CA PHE A 31 -22.89 -8.00 -6.99
C PHE A 31 -22.57 -7.93 -5.51
N LEU A 32 -21.29 -8.11 -5.14
CA LEU A 32 -20.87 -8.03 -3.74
C LEU A 32 -20.99 -6.59 -3.21
N ILE A 33 -20.62 -5.60 -4.01
CA ILE A 33 -20.77 -4.18 -3.65
C ILE A 33 -22.25 -3.79 -3.57
N ASP A 34 -23.10 -4.23 -4.51
CA ASP A 34 -24.54 -4.00 -4.44
C ASP A 34 -25.14 -4.59 -3.16
N PHE A 35 -24.68 -5.78 -2.76
CA PHE A 35 -25.10 -6.39 -1.50
C PHE A 35 -24.68 -5.54 -0.30
N TYR A 36 -23.44 -5.04 -0.27
CA TYR A 36 -22.96 -4.17 0.80
C TYR A 36 -23.74 -2.86 0.85
N TYR A 37 -23.91 -2.21 -0.30
CA TYR A 37 -24.64 -0.95 -0.44
C TYR A 37 -26.09 -1.07 0.07
N LYS A 38 -26.80 -2.15 -0.28
CA LYS A 38 -28.16 -2.44 0.23
C LYS A 38 -28.23 -2.64 1.75
N ASN A 39 -27.09 -2.80 2.41
CA ASN A 39 -26.96 -2.95 3.86
C ASN A 39 -26.24 -1.75 4.50
N ASP A 40 -26.27 -0.58 3.84
CA ASP A 40 -25.69 0.68 4.31
C ASP A 40 -24.17 0.61 4.56
N ILE A 41 -23.47 -0.29 3.83
CA ILE A 41 -22.01 -0.40 3.88
C ILE A 41 -21.44 0.21 2.62
N THR A 42 -20.85 1.42 2.75
CA THR A 42 -20.27 2.21 1.67
C THR A 42 -18.74 2.23 1.67
N SER A 43 -18.13 1.66 2.71
CA SER A 43 -16.67 1.58 2.87
C SER A 43 -16.16 0.16 2.64
N PHE A 44 -15.02 0.01 1.94
CA PHE A 44 -14.56 -1.29 1.46
C PHE A 44 -13.09 -1.55 1.79
N ALA A 45 -12.80 -2.81 2.12
CA ALA A 45 -11.45 -3.32 2.23
C ALA A 45 -11.19 -4.32 1.10
N PHE A 46 -10.23 -4.02 0.23
CA PHE A 46 -9.79 -4.94 -0.82
C PHE A 46 -8.62 -5.79 -0.31
N ASP A 47 -8.81 -7.11 -0.24
CA ASP A 47 -7.77 -8.02 0.24
C ASP A 47 -6.88 -8.51 -0.91
N PHE A 48 -5.65 -8.01 -0.94
CA PHE A 48 -4.63 -8.36 -1.92
C PHE A 48 -3.97 -9.73 -1.66
N GLN A 49 -4.26 -10.38 -0.54
CA GLN A 49 -3.75 -11.72 -0.21
C GLN A 49 -2.23 -11.87 -0.36
N GLY A 50 -1.48 -10.84 0.00
CA GLY A 50 -0.03 -10.83 -0.12
C GLY A 50 0.48 -10.74 -1.56
N ARG A 51 -0.30 -10.17 -2.48
CA ARG A 51 0.10 -9.93 -3.87
C ARG A 51 0.13 -8.43 -4.17
N ILE A 52 0.73 -8.08 -5.31
CA ILE A 52 0.77 -6.71 -5.83
C ILE A 52 -0.53 -6.38 -6.59
N HIS A 53 -0.84 -5.09 -6.74
CA HIS A 53 -2.03 -4.58 -7.43
C HIS A 53 -2.21 -5.16 -8.84
N LYS A 54 -1.12 -5.35 -9.59
CA LYS A 54 -1.11 -5.90 -10.96
C LYS A 54 -1.82 -7.26 -11.08
N ASN A 55 -1.87 -8.04 -10.01
CA ASN A 55 -2.53 -9.35 -10.03
C ASN A 55 -4.06 -9.27 -9.99
N TYR A 56 -4.61 -8.13 -9.58
CA TYR A 56 -6.03 -7.94 -9.32
C TYR A 56 -6.62 -6.71 -10.01
N GLU A 57 -5.96 -6.25 -11.06
CA GLU A 57 -6.32 -5.03 -11.76
C GLU A 57 -7.77 -5.06 -12.29
N VAL A 58 -8.23 -6.20 -12.81
CA VAL A 58 -9.60 -6.37 -13.33
C VAL A 58 -10.63 -6.24 -12.20
N GLN A 59 -10.34 -6.85 -11.03
CA GLN A 59 -11.22 -6.78 -9.86
C GLN A 59 -11.25 -5.37 -9.26
N ILE A 60 -10.10 -4.70 -9.16
CA ILE A 60 -9.99 -3.32 -8.66
C ILE A 60 -10.82 -2.41 -9.57
N ARG A 61 -10.69 -2.56 -10.89
CA ARG A 61 -11.46 -1.79 -11.84
C ARG A 61 -12.96 -2.02 -11.69
N ALA A 62 -13.38 -3.29 -11.62
CA ALA A 62 -14.80 -3.62 -11.42
C ALA A 62 -15.32 -2.99 -10.12
N MET A 63 -14.51 -2.95 -9.06
CA MET A 63 -14.85 -2.28 -7.81
C MET A 63 -15.04 -0.78 -8.01
N ILE A 64 -14.05 -0.09 -8.60
CA ILE A 64 -14.10 1.36 -8.80
C ILE A 64 -15.25 1.75 -9.72
N THR A 65 -15.44 1.03 -10.85
CA THR A 65 -16.56 1.27 -11.75
C THR A 65 -17.90 1.17 -11.01
N LYS A 66 -18.06 0.16 -10.16
CA LYS A 66 -19.31 -0.04 -9.42
C LYS A 66 -19.56 1.06 -8.37
N ILE A 67 -18.52 1.53 -7.69
CA ILE A 67 -18.59 2.65 -6.74
C ILE A 67 -19.04 3.94 -7.46
N LEU A 68 -18.50 4.19 -8.65
CA LEU A 68 -18.88 5.33 -9.47
C LEU A 68 -20.32 5.21 -10.00
N GLU A 69 -20.76 4.03 -10.46
CA GLU A 69 -22.14 3.76 -10.89
C GLU A 69 -23.17 4.01 -9.77
N LEU A 70 -22.81 3.74 -8.53
CA LEU A 70 -23.67 3.96 -7.36
C LEU A 70 -23.61 5.41 -6.83
N ASP A 71 -22.73 6.25 -7.41
CA ASP A 71 -22.49 7.64 -6.96
C ASP A 71 -22.12 7.79 -5.48
N ILE A 72 -21.38 6.80 -4.96
CA ILE A 72 -20.94 6.78 -3.55
C ILE A 72 -19.45 7.07 -3.37
N SER A 73 -18.77 7.54 -4.40
CA SER A 73 -17.32 7.78 -4.38
C SER A 73 -16.88 8.77 -3.29
N ASN A 74 -17.69 9.78 -3.00
CA ASN A 74 -17.41 10.78 -1.97
C ASN A 74 -17.68 10.29 -0.54
N GLU A 75 -18.45 9.22 -0.39
CA GLU A 75 -18.81 8.61 0.92
C GLU A 75 -17.99 7.34 1.20
N SER A 76 -17.33 6.82 0.17
CA SER A 76 -16.60 5.56 0.27
C SER A 76 -15.21 5.78 0.85
N PHE A 77 -14.86 4.89 1.80
CA PHE A 77 -13.49 4.74 2.28
C PHE A 77 -12.91 3.43 1.75
N LEU A 78 -11.76 3.51 1.08
CA LEU A 78 -11.10 2.36 0.45
C LEU A 78 -9.83 2.00 1.20
N TYR A 79 -9.82 0.79 1.77
CA TYR A 79 -8.66 0.23 2.45
C TYR A 79 -8.02 -0.88 1.62
N SER A 80 -6.75 -0.72 1.30
CA SER A 80 -5.93 -1.75 0.66
C SER A 80 -5.31 -2.65 1.74
N CYS A 81 -5.77 -3.88 1.84
CA CYS A 81 -5.39 -4.83 2.88
C CYS A 81 -4.45 -5.90 2.31
N ASN A 82 -3.43 -6.31 3.07
CA ASN A 82 -2.47 -7.35 2.69
C ASN A 82 -1.75 -7.11 1.35
N THR A 83 -1.48 -5.85 1.01
CA THR A 83 -0.74 -5.49 -0.20
C THR A 83 0.73 -5.85 -0.06
N GLN A 84 1.31 -6.48 -1.07
CA GLN A 84 2.72 -6.84 -1.08
C GLN A 84 3.56 -5.75 -1.76
N ARG A 85 4.69 -5.41 -1.13
CA ARG A 85 5.81 -4.75 -1.80
C ARG A 85 6.39 -5.63 -2.90
N GLY A 86 7.26 -5.08 -3.73
CA GLY A 86 8.02 -5.89 -4.68
C GLY A 86 8.82 -6.99 -3.98
N LYS A 87 9.13 -8.05 -4.72
CA LYS A 87 10.03 -9.10 -4.22
C LYS A 87 11.48 -8.61 -4.26
N VAL A 88 12.26 -9.02 -3.27
CA VAL A 88 13.73 -8.84 -3.31
C VAL A 88 14.28 -9.79 -4.37
N SER A 89 14.86 -9.27 -5.42
CA SER A 89 15.66 -10.07 -6.35
C SER A 89 16.98 -10.45 -5.69
N LYS A 90 17.49 -11.66 -5.96
CA LYS A 90 18.78 -12.12 -5.42
C LYS A 90 19.89 -11.13 -5.80
N GLY A 91 20.58 -10.58 -4.78
CA GLY A 91 21.63 -9.58 -4.98
C GLY A 91 21.14 -8.12 -5.11
N SER A 92 19.83 -7.86 -5.14
CA SER A 92 19.30 -6.49 -5.17
C SER A 92 19.26 -5.86 -3.78
N THR A 93 19.74 -4.63 -3.69
CA THR A 93 19.60 -3.78 -2.50
C THR A 93 18.26 -3.02 -2.47
N ILE A 94 17.50 -3.07 -3.58
CA ILE A 94 16.27 -2.31 -3.79
C ILE A 94 15.06 -3.26 -3.78
N ILE A 95 14.00 -2.87 -3.08
CA ILE A 95 12.67 -3.48 -3.19
C ILE A 95 11.76 -2.47 -3.88
N LYS A 96 11.05 -2.89 -4.92
CA LYS A 96 10.08 -2.05 -5.62
C LYS A 96 8.89 -1.72 -4.71
N GLY A 97 8.49 -0.45 -4.62
CA GLY A 97 7.34 0.03 -3.84
C GLY A 97 6.00 -0.17 -4.56
N ASN A 98 5.73 -1.38 -5.08
CA ASN A 98 4.49 -1.67 -5.81
C ASN A 98 3.22 -1.55 -4.96
N ASP A 99 3.36 -1.65 -3.64
CA ASP A 99 2.27 -1.44 -2.68
C ASP A 99 1.71 -0.03 -2.75
N ILE A 100 2.56 0.98 -2.95
CA ILE A 100 2.17 2.40 -2.99
C ILE A 100 1.33 2.73 -4.23
N ALA A 101 1.49 1.96 -5.30
CA ALA A 101 0.71 2.14 -6.52
C ALA A 101 -0.82 2.01 -6.32
N VAL A 102 -1.28 1.44 -5.20
CA VAL A 102 -2.71 1.35 -4.88
C VAL A 102 -3.36 2.73 -4.75
N TYR A 103 -2.61 3.74 -4.33
CA TYR A 103 -3.13 5.11 -4.23
C TYR A 103 -3.56 5.69 -5.58
N ASN A 104 -2.97 5.23 -6.69
CA ASN A 104 -3.39 5.62 -8.02
C ASN A 104 -4.79 5.13 -8.40
N TYR A 105 -5.33 4.15 -7.67
CA TYR A 105 -6.71 3.67 -7.82
C TYR A 105 -7.69 4.33 -6.83
N GLY A 106 -7.23 5.33 -6.08
CA GLY A 106 -8.07 6.04 -5.11
C GLY A 106 -8.21 5.37 -3.74
N PHE A 107 -7.34 4.40 -3.40
CA PHE A 107 -7.33 3.88 -2.03
C PHE A 107 -6.90 4.96 -1.04
N ASP A 108 -7.60 5.04 0.09
CA ASP A 108 -7.37 6.02 1.15
C ASP A 108 -6.28 5.59 2.13
N VAL A 109 -6.20 4.30 2.39
CA VAL A 109 -5.23 3.71 3.32
C VAL A 109 -4.67 2.42 2.76
N MET A 110 -3.37 2.25 2.95
CA MET A 110 -2.65 1.03 2.63
C MET A 110 -2.27 0.28 3.91
N GLY A 111 -2.63 -1.00 3.97
CA GLY A 111 -2.20 -1.93 5.00
C GLY A 111 -1.25 -2.99 4.45
N ASP A 112 -0.11 -3.14 5.10
CA ASP A 112 0.83 -4.23 4.82
C ASP A 112 0.26 -5.57 5.32
N SER A 113 0.90 -6.67 4.98
CA SER A 113 0.48 -8.00 5.45
C SER A 113 0.46 -8.06 6.99
N HIS A 114 -0.73 -8.29 7.55
CA HIS A 114 -0.91 -8.41 8.99
C HIS A 114 -0.44 -9.75 9.54
N VAL A 115 -0.22 -10.73 8.68
CA VAL A 115 0.28 -12.05 9.08
C VAL A 115 1.80 -12.00 9.13
N LYS A 116 2.32 -11.72 10.32
CA LYS A 116 3.75 -11.94 10.56
C LYS A 116 4.03 -13.44 10.44
N SER A 117 4.94 -13.80 9.54
CA SER A 117 5.50 -15.15 9.52
C SER A 117 6.14 -15.43 10.90
N LYS A 118 5.53 -16.31 11.68
CA LYS A 118 6.12 -16.76 12.93
C LYS A 118 7.23 -17.75 12.56
N TRP A 119 8.45 -17.25 12.48
CA TRP A 119 9.60 -18.14 12.38
C TRP A 119 9.69 -18.99 13.65
N PRO A 120 10.02 -20.29 13.55
CA PRO A 120 10.38 -21.08 14.72
C PRO A 120 11.43 -20.34 15.56
N PRO A 121 11.36 -20.39 16.90
CA PRO A 121 12.23 -19.59 17.78
C PRO A 121 13.74 -19.76 17.52
N ASP A 122 14.15 -20.96 17.15
CA ASP A 122 15.53 -21.28 16.79
C ASP A 122 15.97 -20.65 15.46
N VAL A 123 15.07 -20.56 14.46
CA VAL A 123 15.33 -19.89 13.20
C VAL A 123 15.39 -18.37 13.42
N ALA A 124 14.48 -17.82 14.21
CA ALA A 124 14.48 -16.40 14.56
C ALA A 124 15.77 -16.01 15.29
N ARG A 125 16.25 -16.85 16.24
CA ARG A 125 17.51 -16.64 16.94
C ARG A 125 18.70 -16.64 15.98
N LYS A 126 18.83 -17.65 15.11
CA LYS A 126 19.91 -17.74 14.10
C LYS A 126 19.90 -16.55 13.14
N LEU A 127 18.73 -16.06 12.74
CA LEU A 127 18.62 -14.86 11.90
C LEU A 127 19.08 -13.61 12.64
N ASN A 128 18.74 -13.47 13.92
CA ASN A 128 19.19 -12.35 14.75
C ASN A 128 20.71 -12.38 15.01
N GLU A 129 21.27 -13.56 15.25
CA GLU A 129 22.71 -13.76 15.43
C GLU A 129 23.49 -13.41 14.14
N ARG A 130 22.97 -13.79 12.97
CA ARG A 130 23.56 -13.45 11.66
C ARG A 130 23.44 -11.98 11.30
N ALA A 131 22.43 -11.29 11.80
CA ALA A 131 22.22 -9.88 11.50
C ALA A 131 23.30 -8.96 12.11
N GLY A 132 24.08 -9.46 13.10
CA GLY A 132 25.18 -8.71 13.71
C GLY A 132 24.76 -7.34 14.27
N ASN A 133 25.72 -6.44 14.39
CA ASN A 133 25.51 -5.03 14.75
C ASN A 133 25.45 -4.12 13.50
N ASP A 134 25.42 -4.69 12.30
CA ASP A 134 25.40 -3.93 11.07
C ASP A 134 24.07 -3.19 10.91
N LEU A 135 24.14 -1.98 10.41
CA LEU A 135 22.98 -1.23 10.00
C LEU A 135 22.25 -2.03 8.90
N ASN A 136 21.01 -2.38 9.15
CA ASN A 136 20.17 -3.12 8.19
C ASN A 136 18.82 -2.45 8.08
N ILE A 137 18.81 -1.28 7.48
CA ILE A 137 17.64 -0.41 7.36
C ILE A 137 17.19 -0.36 5.92
N ARG A 138 15.88 -0.31 5.70
CA ARG A 138 15.26 -0.05 4.38
C ARG A 138 14.41 1.18 4.44
N LEU A 139 14.80 2.20 3.68
CA LEU A 139 14.07 3.46 3.61
C LEU A 139 13.42 3.62 2.22
N PHE A 140 12.19 4.11 2.24
CA PHE A 140 11.42 4.40 1.04
C PHE A 140 11.87 5.72 0.42
N ASN A 141 12.12 5.70 -0.89
CA ASN A 141 12.37 6.89 -1.68
C ASN A 141 11.12 7.24 -2.51
N SER A 142 10.57 8.42 -2.26
CA SER A 142 9.40 8.94 -2.97
C SER A 142 9.70 9.37 -4.41
N ASP A 143 10.97 9.58 -4.80
CA ASP A 143 11.32 10.05 -6.13
C ASP A 143 11.15 8.94 -7.17
N ASP A 144 11.50 7.71 -6.83
CA ASP A 144 11.48 6.58 -7.74
C ASP A 144 10.62 5.38 -7.28
N TYR A 145 10.09 5.41 -6.06
CA TYR A 145 9.33 4.35 -5.39
C TYR A 145 10.15 3.07 -5.15
N GLY A 146 11.42 3.26 -4.79
CA GLY A 146 12.31 2.20 -4.30
C GLY A 146 12.42 2.18 -2.78
N HIS A 147 12.49 0.99 -2.18
CA HIS A 147 12.94 0.83 -0.81
C HIS A 147 14.40 0.39 -0.83
N TYR A 148 15.30 1.27 -0.43
CA TYR A 148 16.74 1.08 -0.49
C TYR A 148 17.27 0.50 0.81
N LYS A 149 18.15 -0.50 0.71
CA LYS A 149 18.85 -1.06 1.86
C LYS A 149 20.12 -0.26 2.12
N PHE A 150 20.32 0.15 3.37
CA PHE A 150 21.50 0.88 3.82
C PHE A 150 22.29 0.07 4.84
N SER A 151 23.60 0.14 4.72
CA SER A 151 24.59 -0.46 5.63
C SER A 151 25.32 0.58 6.49
N ASP A 152 25.22 1.87 6.13
CA ASP A 152 25.88 2.95 6.85
C ASP A 152 25.04 4.25 6.82
N LEU A 153 25.29 5.14 7.78
CA LEU A 153 24.56 6.39 7.96
C LEU A 153 24.89 7.44 6.90
N ASP A 154 26.11 7.44 6.36
CA ASP A 154 26.52 8.42 5.33
C ASP A 154 25.76 8.19 4.03
N ALA A 155 25.51 6.94 3.67
CA ALA A 155 24.70 6.61 2.51
C ALA A 155 23.24 7.07 2.69
N ILE A 156 22.68 6.96 3.89
CA ILE A 156 21.34 7.48 4.21
C ILE A 156 21.33 9.01 4.04
N LYS A 157 22.30 9.71 4.65
CA LYS A 157 22.43 11.18 4.60
C LYS A 157 22.56 11.72 3.18
N LYS A 158 23.24 10.99 2.29
CA LYS A 158 23.40 11.38 0.87
C LYS A 158 22.09 11.27 0.09
N MET A 159 21.23 10.31 0.44
CA MET A 159 20.01 10.04 -0.31
C MET A 159 18.82 10.87 0.19
N TYR A 160 18.77 11.19 1.48
CA TYR A 160 17.61 11.85 2.08
C TYR A 160 17.96 13.20 2.71
N PRO A 161 17.24 14.28 2.36
CA PRO A 161 17.34 15.56 3.06
C PRO A 161 16.57 15.47 4.38
N PHE A 162 17.29 15.29 5.50
CA PHE A 162 16.68 15.18 6.84
C PHE A 162 16.03 16.46 7.37
N ASN A 163 16.13 17.57 6.66
CA ASN A 163 15.38 18.80 6.96
C ASN A 163 13.88 18.71 6.59
N GLU A 164 13.48 17.68 5.85
CA GLU A 164 12.09 17.47 5.40
C GLU A 164 11.38 16.33 6.15
N THR A 165 11.96 15.86 7.25
CA THR A 165 11.40 14.76 8.04
C THR A 165 11.48 15.06 9.52
N ALA A 166 10.52 14.54 10.31
CA ALA A 166 10.54 14.60 11.76
C ALA A 166 11.57 13.63 12.38
N ILE A 167 12.11 12.70 11.60
CA ILE A 167 13.08 11.69 12.05
C ILE A 167 14.49 12.20 11.77
N THR A 168 15.33 12.28 12.79
CA THR A 168 16.73 12.67 12.65
C THR A 168 17.62 11.48 12.27
N LEU A 169 18.78 11.76 11.63
CA LEU A 169 19.73 10.71 11.22
C LEU A 169 20.20 9.85 12.40
N ASP A 170 20.42 10.45 13.56
CA ASP A 170 20.88 9.75 14.79
C ASP A 170 19.89 8.68 15.27
N CYS A 171 18.62 8.79 14.87
CA CYS A 171 17.60 7.77 15.18
C CYS A 171 17.87 6.42 14.49
N PHE A 172 18.71 6.40 13.47
CA PHE A 172 19.10 5.21 12.74
C PHE A 172 20.41 4.60 13.22
N ASP A 173 21.12 5.24 14.14
CA ASP A 173 22.40 4.72 14.66
C ASP A 173 22.17 3.46 15.52
N PRO A 174 22.64 2.28 15.10
CA PRO A 174 22.48 1.05 15.85
C PRO A 174 23.29 1.02 17.14
N ALA A 175 24.33 1.87 17.25
CA ALA A 175 25.14 2.00 18.47
C ALA A 175 24.32 2.60 19.63
N ILE A 176 23.27 3.38 19.35
CA ILE A 176 22.42 3.95 20.39
C ILE A 176 21.45 2.90 20.92
N ILE A 177 20.55 2.38 20.09
CA ILE A 177 19.63 1.28 20.43
C ILE A 177 19.16 0.60 19.12
N LYS A 178 19.45 -0.69 18.94
CA LYS A 178 19.06 -1.46 17.75
C LYS A 178 17.54 -1.44 17.48
N GLN A 179 16.71 -1.55 18.51
CA GLN A 179 15.24 -1.49 18.39
C GLN A 179 14.79 -0.12 17.90
N ARG A 180 15.43 0.96 18.36
CA ARG A 180 15.13 2.32 17.97
C ARG A 180 15.32 2.54 16.47
N ALA A 181 16.41 2.02 15.89
CA ALA A 181 16.67 2.12 14.46
C ALA A 181 15.55 1.44 13.62
N THR A 182 15.05 0.29 14.08
CA THR A 182 13.93 -0.42 13.43
C THR A 182 12.62 0.37 13.51
N ASP A 183 12.33 0.96 14.66
CA ASP A 183 11.09 1.74 14.83
C ASP A 183 11.18 3.08 14.08
N SER A 184 12.34 3.71 14.06
CA SER A 184 12.61 4.92 13.25
C SER A 184 12.46 4.65 11.75
N GLN A 185 12.91 3.49 11.27
CA GLN A 185 12.66 3.05 9.89
C GLN A 185 11.17 2.97 9.57
N LYS A 186 10.36 2.40 10.47
CA LYS A 186 8.91 2.31 10.26
C LYS A 186 8.27 3.68 10.22
N LEU A 187 8.60 4.54 11.18
CA LEU A 187 8.07 5.90 11.28
C LEU A 187 8.44 6.72 10.04
N PHE A 188 9.70 6.69 9.62
CA PHE A 188 10.19 7.37 8.43
C PHE A 188 9.44 6.91 7.18
N ASN A 189 9.33 5.60 6.98
CA ASN A 189 8.64 5.06 5.82
C ASN A 189 7.14 5.41 5.84
N THR A 190 6.50 5.39 7.01
CA THR A 190 5.09 5.79 7.16
C THR A 190 4.89 7.27 6.85
N GLU A 191 5.79 8.14 7.32
CA GLU A 191 5.77 9.58 7.02
C GLU A 191 5.88 9.82 5.50
N ARG A 192 6.88 9.21 4.84
CA ARG A 192 7.09 9.38 3.39
C ARG A 192 5.92 8.85 2.56
N VAL A 193 5.38 7.69 2.92
CA VAL A 193 4.19 7.13 2.26
C VAL A 193 2.95 8.00 2.51
N GLY A 194 2.80 8.55 3.71
CA GLY A 194 1.72 9.50 4.03
C GLY A 194 1.78 10.77 3.21
N LEU A 195 2.98 11.34 3.00
CA LEU A 195 3.18 12.50 2.13
C LEU A 195 2.82 12.19 0.67
N GLU A 196 3.15 10.99 0.18
CA GLU A 196 2.75 10.56 -1.16
C GLU A 196 1.22 10.44 -1.28
N LEU A 197 0.55 9.84 -0.29
CA LEU A 197 -0.91 9.79 -0.26
C LEU A 197 -1.54 11.19 -0.33
N MET A 198 -1.00 12.14 0.43
CA MET A 198 -1.49 13.53 0.40
C MET A 198 -1.33 14.15 -1.00
N LYS A 199 -0.22 13.88 -1.70
CA LYS A 199 -0.04 14.33 -3.09
C LYS A 199 -1.11 13.73 -4.01
N TYR A 200 -1.36 12.42 -3.94
CA TYR A 200 -2.42 11.79 -4.75
C TYR A 200 -3.79 12.40 -4.48
N LYS A 201 -4.17 12.58 -3.21
CA LYS A 201 -5.44 13.21 -2.84
C LYS A 201 -5.53 14.64 -3.40
N HIS A 202 -4.46 15.40 -3.33
CA HIS A 202 -4.42 16.76 -3.88
C HIS A 202 -4.59 16.78 -5.39
N MET A 203 -3.92 15.87 -6.11
CA MET A 203 -4.06 15.72 -7.55
C MET A 203 -5.47 15.30 -7.96
N LEU A 204 -6.06 14.31 -7.28
CA LEU A 204 -7.43 13.87 -7.53
C LEU A 204 -8.43 15.00 -7.31
N ASN A 205 -8.30 15.78 -6.24
CA ASN A 205 -9.17 16.92 -5.95
C ASN A 205 -9.06 18.04 -7.01
N ARG A 206 -7.94 18.11 -7.75
CA ARG A 206 -7.73 19.07 -8.83
C ARG A 206 -7.99 18.47 -10.22
N SER A 207 -8.48 17.25 -10.30
CA SER A 207 -8.64 16.52 -11.56
C SER A 207 -7.33 16.41 -12.38
N GLU A 208 -6.18 16.40 -11.68
CA GLU A 208 -4.88 16.20 -12.29
C GLU A 208 -4.62 14.72 -12.59
N SER A 209 -3.78 14.44 -13.60
CA SER A 209 -3.45 13.07 -13.99
C SER A 209 -2.51 12.39 -12.98
N THR A 210 -3.06 11.55 -12.11
CA THR A 210 -2.24 10.71 -11.21
C THR A 210 -1.39 9.69 -11.97
N TYR A 211 -1.82 9.29 -13.18
CA TYR A 211 -1.05 8.39 -14.03
C TYR A 211 0.27 9.00 -14.51
N GLU A 212 0.26 10.27 -14.92
CA GLU A 212 1.48 10.95 -15.34
C GLU A 212 2.48 11.02 -14.19
N TYR A 213 1.99 11.33 -12.98
CA TYR A 213 2.81 11.38 -11.80
C TYR A 213 3.42 10.00 -11.46
N ILE A 214 2.62 8.94 -11.39
CA ILE A 214 3.12 7.61 -11.03
C ILE A 214 4.08 7.06 -12.11
N ASN A 215 3.90 7.43 -13.37
CA ASN A 215 4.75 7.00 -14.47
C ASN A 215 6.17 7.60 -14.42
N THR A 216 6.38 8.65 -13.62
CA THR A 216 7.73 9.18 -13.34
C THR A 216 8.53 8.26 -12.41
N LYS A 217 7.87 7.32 -11.71
CA LYS A 217 8.47 6.47 -10.67
C LYS A 217 9.17 5.26 -11.29
N GLU A 218 10.49 5.35 -11.45
CA GLU A 218 11.30 4.40 -12.20
C GLU A 218 11.16 2.95 -11.72
N GLN A 219 11.18 2.74 -10.39
CA GLN A 219 11.21 1.39 -9.81
C GLN A 219 9.92 0.59 -10.01
N ILE A 220 8.80 1.25 -10.28
CA ILE A 220 7.50 0.58 -10.48
C ILE A 220 6.97 0.68 -11.91
N ARG A 221 7.68 1.35 -12.82
CA ARG A 221 7.25 1.59 -14.22
C ARG A 221 6.80 0.32 -14.93
N ASP A 222 7.56 -0.78 -14.81
CA ASP A 222 7.22 -2.07 -15.43
C ASP A 222 5.89 -2.65 -14.94
N SER A 223 5.44 -2.25 -13.75
CA SER A 223 4.15 -2.70 -13.20
C SER A 223 2.98 -1.85 -13.70
N LEU A 224 3.27 -0.68 -14.30
CA LEU A 224 2.28 0.28 -14.79
C LEU A 224 1.98 0.16 -16.29
N ASP A 225 2.78 -0.59 -17.06
CA ASP A 225 2.62 -0.69 -18.52
C ASP A 225 1.23 -1.15 -18.96
N LYS A 226 0.56 -1.96 -18.13
CA LYS A 226 -0.81 -2.39 -18.38
C LYS A 226 -1.85 -1.28 -18.19
N PHE A 227 -1.59 -0.29 -17.33
CA PHE A 227 -2.48 0.87 -17.15
C PHE A 227 -2.67 1.67 -18.45
N ARG A 228 -1.62 1.80 -19.24
CA ARG A 228 -1.63 2.56 -20.47
C ARG A 228 -2.64 2.01 -21.50
N VAL A 229 -2.72 0.69 -21.59
CA VAL A 229 -3.66 -0.01 -22.50
C VAL A 229 -5.11 0.21 -22.07
N TYR A 230 -5.36 0.33 -20.77
CA TYR A 230 -6.72 0.41 -20.23
C TYR A 230 -7.30 1.82 -20.22
N ARG A 231 -6.48 2.85 -20.03
CA ARG A 231 -6.92 4.25 -20.12
C ARG A 231 -7.41 4.58 -21.53
N SER A 232 -6.73 4.09 -22.57
CA SER A 232 -7.18 4.26 -23.95
C SER A 232 -8.54 3.62 -24.24
N ASN A 233 -8.97 2.65 -23.43
CA ASN A 233 -10.29 2.02 -23.54
C ASN A 233 -11.35 2.71 -22.67
N LEU A 234 -10.97 3.36 -21.56
CA LEU A 234 -11.89 4.19 -20.75
C LEU A 234 -12.24 5.48 -21.47
N ASP A 235 -11.27 6.12 -22.14
CA ASP A 235 -11.50 7.31 -22.98
C ASP A 235 -12.41 7.02 -24.21
N LYS A 236 -12.64 5.74 -24.53
CA LYS A 236 -13.60 5.30 -25.56
C LYS A 236 -14.99 4.97 -25.01
N LEU A 237 -15.14 4.94 -23.69
CA LEU A 237 -16.41 4.64 -23.00
C LEU A 237 -17.05 5.89 -22.37
N LEU A 238 -16.36 7.03 -22.41
CA LEU A 238 -16.85 8.38 -22.10
C LEU A 238 -17.05 9.15 -23.41
#